data_e03a89b2af905cc37f7faf14f428ccad
#
_entry.id   e03a89b2af905cc37f7faf14f428ccad
#
_cell.length_a   1.000
_cell.length_b   1.000
_cell.length_c   1.000
_cell.angle_alpha   90.00
_cell.angle_beta   90.00
_cell.angle_gamma   90.00
#
_symmetry.space_group_name_H-M   'P 1'
#
loop_
_entity.id
_entity.type
_entity.pdbx_description
1 polymer ?
#
loop_
_entity_poly.entity_id
_entity_poly.type
_entity_poly.pdbx_seq_one_letter_code
_entity_poly.pdbx_strand_id
1 'polypeptide(L)'
;MKKLFLLILLLLIFPSASFSENYKFQKLVTLKNPWGSSFINNNELIVTEKSGKIKVVNINSKKVSEIEHNLNFLEHGQGGLLDILYKDNLIWISYTENRGNLKTSTSIAKAMLNKKELKFKNIFQAEPPINSGYHFGSRLAIKGDYLYASAGERGKGMIAQDPTKHPGSIIRIHLDGSIPKDNPKFGGKSNWLPEIYQIGIRNPQGLTLSPFDGKIYLSNHGAKGGDWFGEAKKGENYGWKILGWGGKNYSGFPIGPKWKPGFTKAIQYWVPSIAASAITIYKGDEFKEWNGHALITSLKDQSLRKLELNDLTNVKEEIIFKDEIGRLRDIQ
;
A
#
# COMPACT_ATOMS: atom_id res chain seq x y z
N MET A 1 -47.80 50.69 31.45
CA MET A 1 -47.45 50.19 30.10
C MET A 1 -45.92 50.02 29.98
N LYS A 2 -45.42 48.80 30.15
CA LYS A 2 -43.98 48.47 30.02
C LYS A 2 -43.76 47.95 28.63
N LYS A 3 -42.95 48.65 27.81
CA LYS A 3 -42.55 48.24 26.45
C LYS A 3 -41.39 47.22 26.61
N LEU A 4 -41.62 45.99 26.14
CA LEU A 4 -40.62 44.93 26.08
C LEU A 4 -39.87 45.10 24.76
N PHE A 5 -38.57 45.44 24.84
CA PHE A 5 -37.66 45.45 23.64
C PHE A 5 -37.16 44.06 23.44
N LEU A 6 -37.58 43.42 22.33
CA LEU A 6 -37.07 42.12 21.88
C LEU A 6 -35.83 42.37 21.02
N LEU A 7 -34.64 42.05 21.54
CA LEU A 7 -33.36 42.11 20.82
C LEU A 7 -33.20 40.83 20.00
N ILE A 8 -33.46 40.93 18.68
CA ILE A 8 -33.20 39.80 17.76
C ILE A 8 -31.70 39.80 17.42
N LEU A 9 -30.95 38.85 17.99
CA LEU A 9 -29.55 38.62 17.65
C LEU A 9 -29.50 37.82 16.33
N LEU A 10 -29.23 38.52 15.23
CA LEU A 10 -29.02 37.89 13.92
C LEU A 10 -27.64 37.25 13.91
N LEU A 11 -27.54 35.93 14.14
CA LEU A 11 -26.34 35.14 13.92
C LEU A 11 -26.12 35.05 12.41
N LEU A 12 -25.22 35.89 11.89
CA LEU A 12 -24.68 35.74 10.54
C LEU A 12 -23.79 34.50 10.51
N ILE A 13 -24.35 33.37 10.11
CA ILE A 13 -23.58 32.17 9.72
C ILE A 13 -22.93 32.53 8.38
N PHE A 14 -21.68 32.97 8.41
CA PHE A 14 -20.86 32.98 7.20
C PHE A 14 -20.60 31.55 6.80
N PRO A 15 -21.02 31.06 5.63
CA PRO A 15 -20.53 29.81 5.14
C PRO A 15 -19.01 29.98 4.96
N SER A 16 -18.23 29.18 5.65
CA SER A 16 -16.82 29.03 5.33
C SER A 16 -16.75 28.56 3.88
N ALA A 17 -16.39 29.46 2.98
CA ALA A 17 -16.08 29.11 1.61
C ALA A 17 -14.90 28.13 1.68
N SER A 18 -15.18 26.84 1.52
CA SER A 18 -14.19 25.85 1.17
C SER A 18 -13.67 26.27 -0.21
N PHE A 19 -12.50 26.87 -0.26
CA PHE A 19 -11.77 27.01 -1.50
C PHE A 19 -11.39 25.60 -1.94
N SER A 20 -12.21 24.98 -2.77
CA SER A 20 -11.79 23.85 -3.58
C SER A 20 -10.71 24.38 -4.51
N GLU A 21 -9.45 24.08 -4.21
CA GLU A 21 -8.38 24.22 -5.20
C GLU A 21 -8.81 23.40 -6.41
N ASN A 22 -8.92 24.05 -7.58
CA ASN A 22 -9.38 23.40 -8.81
C ASN A 22 -8.26 22.53 -9.37
N TYR A 23 -8.17 21.28 -8.92
CA TYR A 23 -7.25 20.29 -9.49
C TYR A 23 -7.75 19.89 -10.88
N LYS A 24 -6.82 19.83 -11.84
CA LYS A 24 -7.11 19.38 -13.21
C LYS A 24 -6.71 17.95 -13.39
N PHE A 25 -7.65 17.10 -13.76
CA PHE A 25 -7.39 15.72 -14.13
C PHE A 25 -7.20 15.60 -15.64
N GLN A 26 -6.08 15.00 -16.04
CA GLN A 26 -5.83 14.67 -17.42
C GLN A 26 -5.78 13.16 -17.58
N LYS A 27 -6.73 12.59 -18.32
CA LYS A 27 -6.67 11.18 -18.72
C LYS A 27 -5.57 10.99 -19.75
N LEU A 28 -4.57 10.17 -19.42
CA LEU A 28 -3.48 9.83 -20.34
C LEU A 28 -3.90 8.72 -21.31
N VAL A 29 -4.23 7.53 -20.77
CA VAL A 29 -4.58 6.34 -21.51
C VAL A 29 -5.64 5.52 -20.77
N THR A 30 -6.19 4.50 -21.41
CA THR A 30 -7.03 3.49 -20.76
C THR A 30 -6.29 2.16 -20.73
N LEU A 31 -6.14 1.57 -19.54
CA LEU A 31 -5.54 0.26 -19.30
C LEU A 31 -6.54 -0.69 -18.64
N LYS A 32 -6.31 -2.01 -18.75
CA LYS A 32 -7.20 -3.02 -18.18
C LYS A 32 -6.74 -3.44 -16.79
N ASN A 33 -7.43 -2.98 -15.74
CA ASN A 33 -7.11 -3.28 -14.34
C ASN A 33 -5.62 -3.00 -13.99
N PRO A 34 -5.11 -1.78 -14.22
CA PRO A 34 -3.75 -1.43 -13.83
C PRO A 34 -3.58 -1.59 -12.32
N TRP A 35 -2.41 -2.11 -11.88
CA TRP A 35 -2.22 -2.41 -10.47
C TRP A 35 -1.06 -1.63 -9.84
N GLY A 36 0.12 -1.72 -10.34
CA GLY A 36 1.31 -1.00 -9.90
C GLY A 36 2.01 -0.33 -11.06
N SER A 37 2.75 0.73 -10.78
CA SER A 37 3.47 1.51 -11.77
C SER A 37 4.81 2.01 -11.25
N SER A 38 5.71 2.37 -12.16
CA SER A 38 6.97 3.04 -11.82
C SER A 38 7.47 3.83 -13.02
N PHE A 39 7.98 5.04 -12.79
CA PHE A 39 8.67 5.78 -13.84
C PHE A 39 10.01 5.10 -14.17
N ILE A 40 10.26 4.85 -15.45
CA ILE A 40 11.55 4.35 -15.96
C ILE A 40 12.42 5.49 -16.52
N ASN A 41 11.82 6.61 -16.80
CA ASN A 41 12.42 7.91 -17.07
C ASN A 41 11.33 8.99 -16.99
N ASN A 42 11.67 10.25 -17.24
CA ASN A 42 10.75 11.39 -17.13
C ASN A 42 9.51 11.31 -18.05
N ASN A 43 9.53 10.46 -19.08
CA ASN A 43 8.48 10.39 -20.10
C ASN A 43 7.79 9.04 -20.18
N GLU A 44 8.26 8.03 -19.47
CA GLU A 44 7.75 6.66 -19.60
C GLU A 44 7.45 6.04 -18.24
N LEU A 45 6.25 5.53 -18.11
CA LEU A 45 5.74 4.82 -16.96
C LEU A 45 5.58 3.34 -17.34
N ILE A 46 6.23 2.43 -16.62
CA ILE A 46 5.96 1.00 -16.71
C ILE A 46 4.80 0.66 -15.76
N VAL A 47 3.84 -0.14 -16.23
CA VAL A 47 2.61 -0.45 -15.50
C VAL A 47 2.30 -1.94 -15.62
N THR A 48 1.92 -2.56 -14.50
CA THR A 48 1.35 -3.91 -14.51
C THR A 48 -0.16 -3.87 -14.67
N GLU A 49 -0.69 -4.73 -15.51
CA GLU A 49 -2.11 -5.10 -15.48
C GLU A 49 -2.27 -6.41 -14.71
N LYS A 50 -3.21 -6.45 -13.77
CA LYS A 50 -3.44 -7.62 -12.91
C LYS A 50 -3.59 -8.94 -13.71
N SER A 51 -4.15 -8.84 -14.89
CA SER A 51 -4.37 -9.97 -15.81
C SER A 51 -3.12 -10.57 -16.44
N GLY A 52 -1.92 -10.03 -16.16
CA GLY A 52 -0.67 -10.60 -16.61
C GLY A 52 0.03 -9.83 -17.73
N LYS A 53 -0.29 -8.56 -17.94
CA LYS A 53 0.40 -7.74 -18.92
C LYS A 53 1.28 -6.69 -18.27
N ILE A 54 2.42 -6.43 -18.90
CA ILE A 54 3.30 -5.32 -18.55
C ILE A 54 3.27 -4.33 -19.69
N LYS A 55 2.92 -3.08 -19.40
CA LYS A 55 2.79 -2.01 -20.38
C LYS A 55 3.82 -0.91 -20.10
N VAL A 56 4.28 -0.27 -21.15
CA VAL A 56 4.98 1.02 -21.06
C VAL A 56 4.09 2.09 -21.68
N VAL A 57 3.82 3.12 -20.90
CA VAL A 57 3.03 4.28 -21.30
C VAL A 57 3.97 5.47 -21.46
N ASN A 58 4.07 6.03 -22.67
CA ASN A 58 4.73 7.31 -22.85
C ASN A 58 3.73 8.44 -22.54
N ILE A 59 4.03 9.24 -21.53
CA ILE A 59 3.09 10.25 -21.00
C ILE A 59 2.86 11.42 -21.98
N ASN A 60 3.84 11.74 -22.82
CA ASN A 60 3.74 12.85 -23.79
C ASN A 60 2.97 12.42 -25.05
N SER A 61 3.40 11.32 -25.68
CA SER A 61 2.79 10.83 -26.92
C SER A 61 1.54 9.98 -26.70
N LYS A 62 1.24 9.59 -25.45
CA LYS A 62 0.17 8.67 -25.04
C LYS A 62 0.26 7.28 -25.72
N LYS A 63 1.41 6.96 -26.29
CA LYS A 63 1.68 5.63 -26.85
C LYS A 63 1.78 4.60 -25.73
N VAL A 64 1.15 3.43 -25.97
CA VAL A 64 1.24 2.27 -25.10
C VAL A 64 1.90 1.14 -25.86
N SER A 65 2.90 0.52 -25.28
CA SER A 65 3.53 -0.72 -25.75
C SER A 65 3.42 -1.81 -24.69
N GLU A 66 3.43 -3.06 -25.13
CA GLU A 66 3.43 -4.23 -24.25
C GLU A 66 4.84 -4.84 -24.21
N ILE A 67 5.24 -5.35 -23.06
CA ILE A 67 6.50 -6.09 -22.88
C ILE A 67 6.15 -7.53 -22.52
N GLU A 68 6.73 -8.48 -23.24
CA GLU A 68 6.62 -9.91 -22.95
C GLU A 68 7.39 -10.29 -21.68
N HIS A 69 6.96 -11.34 -20.99
CA HIS A 69 7.64 -11.83 -19.79
C HIS A 69 7.43 -13.32 -19.54
N ASN A 70 8.31 -13.92 -18.73
CA ASN A 70 8.35 -15.36 -18.43
C ASN A 70 7.77 -15.74 -17.05
N LEU A 71 7.03 -14.86 -16.36
CA LEU A 71 6.51 -15.15 -15.03
C LEU A 71 5.44 -16.25 -15.05
N ASN A 72 5.59 -17.25 -14.19
CA ASN A 72 4.56 -18.26 -13.93
C ASN A 72 3.59 -17.74 -12.85
N PHE A 73 2.62 -16.93 -13.27
CA PHE A 73 1.63 -16.31 -12.38
C PHE A 73 0.26 -16.97 -12.50
N LEU A 74 -0.58 -16.73 -11.47
CA LEU A 74 -1.98 -17.14 -11.49
C LEU A 74 -2.87 -15.91 -11.14
N GLU A 75 -3.70 -15.48 -12.08
CA GLU A 75 -4.78 -14.55 -11.78
C GLU A 75 -5.86 -15.27 -10.98
N HIS A 76 -5.94 -14.99 -9.66
CA HIS A 76 -6.90 -15.61 -8.76
C HIS A 76 -7.42 -14.60 -7.73
N GLY A 77 -8.68 -14.21 -7.82
CA GLY A 77 -9.29 -13.23 -6.92
C GLY A 77 -8.59 -11.86 -6.98
N GLN A 78 -7.91 -11.48 -5.89
CA GLN A 78 -7.14 -10.23 -5.82
C GLN A 78 -5.73 -10.35 -6.42
N GLY A 79 -5.28 -11.55 -6.74
CA GLY A 79 -3.93 -11.83 -7.25
C GLY A 79 -3.81 -11.74 -8.77
N GLY A 80 -2.57 -11.70 -9.24
CA GLY A 80 -2.14 -11.57 -10.64
C GLY A 80 -0.75 -10.97 -10.71
N LEU A 81 -0.43 -10.15 -11.71
CA LEU A 81 0.70 -9.23 -11.62
C LEU A 81 0.31 -8.05 -10.73
N LEU A 82 1.21 -7.64 -9.84
CA LEU A 82 0.90 -6.71 -8.78
C LEU A 82 1.83 -5.50 -8.85
N ASP A 83 2.69 -5.26 -7.88
CA ASP A 83 3.52 -4.06 -7.88
C ASP A 83 4.76 -4.19 -8.76
N ILE A 84 5.28 -3.06 -9.24
CA ILE A 84 6.47 -3.01 -10.07
C ILE A 84 7.31 -1.78 -9.71
N LEU A 85 8.62 -1.97 -9.55
CA LEU A 85 9.58 -0.90 -9.30
C LEU A 85 10.70 -0.94 -10.33
N TYR A 86 11.14 0.25 -10.72
CA TYR A 86 12.34 0.46 -11.53
C TYR A 86 13.41 1.21 -10.73
N LYS A 87 14.65 0.73 -10.83
CA LYS A 87 15.83 1.43 -10.35
C LYS A 87 17.07 0.95 -11.11
N ASP A 88 17.89 1.89 -11.59
CA ASP A 88 19.22 1.60 -12.17
C ASP A 88 19.20 0.49 -13.23
N ASN A 89 18.29 0.61 -14.22
CA ASN A 89 18.06 -0.35 -15.29
C ASN A 89 17.60 -1.75 -14.86
N LEU A 90 17.13 -1.87 -13.61
CA LEU A 90 16.57 -3.11 -13.05
C LEU A 90 15.09 -2.92 -12.72
N ILE A 91 14.35 -4.02 -12.89
CA ILE A 91 12.93 -4.11 -12.55
C ILE A 91 12.76 -5.15 -11.45
N TRP A 92 12.02 -4.78 -10.40
CA TRP A 92 11.46 -5.71 -9.42
C TRP A 92 9.96 -5.76 -9.58
N ILE A 93 9.39 -6.94 -9.57
CA ILE A 93 7.95 -7.16 -9.67
C ILE A 93 7.49 -8.10 -8.57
N SER A 94 6.37 -7.76 -7.94
CA SER A 94 5.65 -8.70 -7.10
C SER A 94 4.48 -9.30 -7.87
N TYR A 95 4.18 -10.56 -7.64
CA TYR A 95 3.14 -11.26 -8.35
C TYR A 95 2.61 -12.45 -7.57
N THR A 96 1.46 -12.93 -7.97
CA THR A 96 0.85 -14.16 -7.44
C THR A 96 1.44 -15.35 -8.18
N GLU A 97 2.46 -15.97 -7.60
CA GLU A 97 3.09 -17.14 -8.22
C GLU A 97 2.17 -18.35 -8.16
N ASN A 98 2.06 -19.06 -9.28
CA ASN A 98 1.36 -20.33 -9.38
C ASN A 98 2.22 -21.43 -8.74
N ARG A 99 1.74 -22.02 -7.64
CA ARG A 99 2.41 -23.09 -6.89
C ARG A 99 1.73 -24.45 -7.06
N GLY A 100 0.89 -24.59 -8.09
CA GLY A 100 0.09 -25.78 -8.37
C GLY A 100 -1.13 -25.93 -7.46
N ASN A 101 -2.11 -26.72 -7.93
CA ASN A 101 -3.34 -27.04 -7.19
C ASN A 101 -4.07 -25.81 -6.61
N LEU A 102 -4.15 -24.72 -7.38
CA LEU A 102 -4.71 -23.43 -6.99
C LEU A 102 -4.02 -22.78 -5.77
N LYS A 103 -2.91 -23.35 -5.29
CA LYS A 103 -2.07 -22.68 -4.29
C LYS A 103 -1.23 -21.59 -4.92
N THR A 104 -1.08 -20.50 -4.20
CA THR A 104 -0.35 -19.32 -4.65
C THR A 104 0.49 -18.73 -3.54
N SER A 105 1.61 -18.12 -3.91
CA SER A 105 2.44 -17.30 -3.03
C SER A 105 2.50 -15.86 -3.52
N THR A 106 2.67 -14.91 -2.62
CA THR A 106 3.23 -13.60 -2.97
C THR A 106 4.71 -13.82 -3.24
N SER A 107 5.15 -13.58 -4.47
CA SER A 107 6.53 -13.79 -4.90
C SER A 107 7.10 -12.53 -5.52
N ILE A 108 8.42 -12.41 -5.50
CA ILE A 108 9.15 -11.28 -6.06
C ILE A 108 10.16 -11.80 -7.07
N ALA A 109 10.17 -11.19 -8.23
CA ALA A 109 11.15 -11.48 -9.26
C ALA A 109 11.86 -10.20 -9.72
N LYS A 110 13.05 -10.38 -10.28
CA LYS A 110 13.93 -9.32 -10.76
C LYS A 110 14.33 -9.59 -12.20
N ALA A 111 14.40 -8.54 -13.03
CA ALA A 111 14.90 -8.58 -14.39
C ALA A 111 15.71 -7.33 -14.70
N MET A 112 16.59 -7.40 -15.71
CA MET A 112 17.14 -6.22 -16.36
C MET A 112 16.07 -5.64 -17.30
N LEU A 113 15.94 -4.32 -17.34
CA LEU A 113 14.97 -3.68 -18.23
C LEU A 113 15.32 -3.96 -19.69
N ASN A 114 14.40 -4.60 -20.39
CA ASN A 114 14.39 -4.74 -21.83
C ASN A 114 12.96 -4.51 -22.32
N LYS A 115 12.76 -3.52 -23.19
CA LYS A 115 11.41 -3.13 -23.65
C LYS A 115 10.76 -4.12 -24.63
N LYS A 116 11.47 -5.20 -25.04
CA LYS A 116 10.88 -6.28 -25.84
C LYS A 116 10.44 -7.44 -24.96
N GLU A 117 11.32 -7.88 -24.04
CA GLU A 117 11.08 -9.04 -23.18
C GLU A 117 11.79 -8.85 -21.83
N LEU A 118 11.07 -9.08 -20.72
CA LEU A 118 11.62 -9.12 -19.37
C LEU A 118 11.83 -10.56 -18.94
N LYS A 119 13.08 -10.99 -18.82
CA LYS A 119 13.47 -12.32 -18.32
C LYS A 119 13.63 -12.25 -16.81
N PHE A 120 12.54 -12.48 -16.10
CA PHE A 120 12.51 -12.47 -14.66
C PHE A 120 13.13 -13.73 -14.04
N LYS A 121 13.88 -13.51 -12.94
CA LYS A 121 14.34 -14.55 -12.02
C LYS A 121 13.73 -14.27 -10.65
N ASN A 122 13.11 -15.31 -10.03
CA ASN A 122 12.61 -15.20 -8.67
C ASN A 122 13.76 -14.95 -7.69
N ILE A 123 13.53 -14.02 -6.77
CA ILE A 123 14.43 -13.67 -5.68
C ILE A 123 13.78 -13.88 -4.31
N PHE A 124 12.45 -14.04 -4.25
CA PHE A 124 11.71 -14.33 -3.02
C PHE A 124 10.39 -15.04 -3.34
N GLN A 125 10.02 -15.98 -2.46
CA GLN A 125 8.76 -16.71 -2.49
C GLN A 125 8.19 -16.80 -1.06
N ALA A 126 6.98 -16.29 -0.85
CA ALA A 126 6.34 -16.40 0.47
C ALA A 126 5.89 -17.84 0.77
N GLU A 127 6.25 -18.34 1.94
CA GLU A 127 5.86 -19.66 2.45
C GLU A 127 4.92 -19.54 3.66
N PRO A 128 3.94 -20.47 3.79
CA PRO A 128 3.54 -21.50 2.83
C PRO A 128 2.69 -20.95 1.67
N PRO A 129 2.65 -21.64 0.52
CA PRO A 129 1.68 -21.33 -0.52
C PRO A 129 0.27 -21.69 -0.04
N ILE A 130 -0.71 -20.83 -0.37
CA ILE A 130 -2.08 -20.93 0.16
C ILE A 130 -3.10 -20.91 -0.99
N ASN A 131 -4.06 -21.82 -0.96
CA ASN A 131 -5.24 -21.74 -1.83
C ASN A 131 -6.19 -20.68 -1.29
N SER A 132 -6.00 -19.45 -1.75
CA SER A 132 -6.85 -18.30 -1.43
C SER A 132 -6.65 -17.19 -2.45
N GLY A 133 -7.75 -16.57 -2.88
CA GLY A 133 -7.75 -15.38 -3.74
C GLY A 133 -7.69 -14.05 -2.99
N TYR A 134 -7.42 -14.05 -1.66
CA TYR A 134 -7.48 -12.85 -0.83
C TYR A 134 -6.11 -12.42 -0.33
N HIS A 135 -5.99 -11.11 -0.05
CA HIS A 135 -4.98 -10.46 0.77
C HIS A 135 -3.54 -10.84 0.40
N PHE A 136 -3.10 -10.49 -0.81
CA PHE A 136 -1.72 -10.73 -1.24
C PHE A 136 -0.73 -9.69 -0.70
N GLY A 137 -1.19 -8.48 -0.31
CA GLY A 137 -0.32 -7.36 0.00
C GLY A 137 0.40 -6.89 -1.25
N SER A 138 1.67 -7.28 -1.39
CA SER A 138 2.51 -7.22 -2.60
C SER A 138 3.12 -5.86 -2.95
N ARG A 139 2.97 -4.82 -2.14
CA ARG A 139 3.67 -3.55 -2.38
C ARG A 139 5.16 -3.67 -2.10
N LEU A 140 5.94 -2.95 -2.90
CA LEU A 140 7.39 -2.91 -2.88
C LEU A 140 7.89 -1.50 -2.55
N ALA A 141 9.02 -1.42 -1.84
CA ALA A 141 9.76 -0.17 -1.64
C ALA A 141 11.26 -0.46 -1.55
N ILE A 142 12.10 0.40 -2.13
CA ILE A 142 13.55 0.26 -2.07
C ILE A 142 14.12 1.33 -1.14
N LYS A 143 14.97 0.90 -0.19
CA LYS A 143 15.76 1.78 0.68
C LYS A 143 17.21 1.34 0.67
N GLY A 144 18.09 2.14 0.04
CA GLY A 144 19.49 1.77 -0.18
C GLY A 144 19.60 0.45 -0.93
N ASP A 145 20.27 -0.54 -0.33
CA ASP A 145 20.48 -1.87 -0.88
C ASP A 145 19.40 -2.89 -0.48
N TYR A 146 18.33 -2.43 0.15
CA TYR A 146 17.26 -3.28 0.66
C TYR A 146 15.96 -3.09 -0.13
N LEU A 147 15.33 -4.22 -0.43
CA LEU A 147 13.96 -4.30 -0.91
C LEU A 147 13.04 -4.66 0.27
N TYR A 148 12.07 -3.81 0.51
CA TYR A 148 10.96 -4.08 1.41
C TYR A 148 9.76 -4.52 0.58
N ALA A 149 9.08 -5.56 1.04
CA ALA A 149 7.87 -6.06 0.39
C ALA A 149 6.81 -6.41 1.41
N SER A 150 5.56 -6.25 1.02
CA SER A 150 4.43 -6.59 1.89
C SER A 150 3.81 -7.92 1.49
N ALA A 151 3.55 -8.80 2.46
CA ALA A 151 2.84 -10.06 2.28
C ALA A 151 1.54 -10.03 3.10
N GLY A 152 0.40 -10.10 2.44
CA GLY A 152 -0.90 -10.16 3.11
C GLY A 152 -1.18 -11.52 3.74
N GLU A 153 -2.12 -11.58 4.69
CA GLU A 153 -2.40 -12.78 5.50
C GLU A 153 -3.27 -13.84 4.78
N ARG A 154 -3.58 -13.61 3.50
CA ARG A 154 -4.24 -14.57 2.60
C ARG A 154 -5.62 -15.07 3.07
N GLY A 155 -6.36 -14.24 3.85
CA GLY A 155 -7.65 -14.61 4.43
C GLY A 155 -7.55 -15.57 5.63
N LYS A 156 -6.35 -15.83 6.16
CA LYS A 156 -6.11 -16.77 7.26
C LYS A 156 -6.00 -16.12 8.64
N GLY A 157 -6.20 -14.81 8.72
CA GLY A 157 -6.29 -14.03 9.97
C GLY A 157 -5.09 -14.21 10.89
N MET A 158 -5.15 -15.16 11.81
CA MET A 158 -4.12 -15.38 12.83
C MET A 158 -2.76 -15.83 12.29
N ILE A 159 -2.64 -16.22 11.03
CA ILE A 159 -1.34 -16.52 10.40
C ILE A 159 -0.39 -15.31 10.48
N ALA A 160 -0.96 -14.09 10.51
CA ALA A 160 -0.20 -12.84 10.67
C ALA A 160 0.53 -12.72 12.02
N GLN A 161 0.23 -13.58 13.00
CA GLN A 161 0.92 -13.66 14.29
C GLN A 161 1.96 -14.77 14.36
N ASP A 162 2.13 -15.53 13.27
CA ASP A 162 3.04 -16.66 13.22
C ASP A 162 4.33 -16.31 12.43
N PRO A 163 5.43 -16.01 13.14
CA PRO A 163 6.69 -15.61 12.50
C PRO A 163 7.41 -16.75 11.76
N THR A 164 6.90 -17.95 11.78
CA THR A 164 7.40 -19.08 10.99
C THR A 164 6.78 -19.14 9.59
N LYS A 165 5.98 -18.12 9.25
CA LYS A 165 5.27 -17.99 7.96
C LYS A 165 5.32 -16.55 7.47
N HIS A 166 5.47 -16.35 6.15
CA HIS A 166 5.54 -15.02 5.57
C HIS A 166 4.19 -14.27 5.49
N PRO A 167 3.02 -14.93 5.29
CA PRO A 167 1.76 -14.21 5.20
C PRO A 167 1.43 -13.36 6.43
N GLY A 168 1.10 -12.09 6.22
CA GLY A 168 0.79 -11.12 7.28
C GLY A 168 1.99 -10.34 7.79
N SER A 169 3.02 -10.17 6.95
CA SER A 169 4.29 -9.54 7.35
C SER A 169 4.80 -8.50 6.34
N ILE A 170 5.77 -7.72 6.78
CA ILE A 170 6.70 -7.00 5.91
C ILE A 170 7.98 -7.82 5.83
N ILE A 171 8.42 -8.04 4.61
CA ILE A 171 9.65 -8.72 4.23
C ILE A 171 10.74 -7.67 3.98
N ARG A 172 11.99 -7.96 4.38
CA ARG A 172 13.17 -7.18 4.03
C ARG A 172 14.27 -8.11 3.56
N ILE A 173 14.69 -7.93 2.32
CA ILE A 173 15.76 -8.66 1.65
C ILE A 173 16.72 -7.68 0.99
N HIS A 174 17.91 -8.12 0.59
CA HIS A 174 18.74 -7.35 -0.34
C HIS A 174 18.12 -7.34 -1.76
N LEU A 175 18.57 -6.41 -2.60
CA LEU A 175 18.10 -6.26 -3.98
C LEU A 175 18.36 -7.49 -4.88
N ASP A 176 19.18 -8.42 -4.44
CA ASP A 176 19.47 -9.70 -5.11
C ASP A 176 18.68 -10.89 -4.51
N GLY A 177 17.94 -10.66 -3.43
CA GLY A 177 17.17 -11.66 -2.70
C GLY A 177 17.91 -12.27 -1.50
N SER A 178 19.17 -11.94 -1.27
CA SER A 178 19.90 -12.41 -0.10
C SER A 178 19.36 -11.78 1.20
N ILE A 179 19.56 -12.49 2.32
CA ILE A 179 18.97 -12.12 3.61
C ILE A 179 19.88 -11.18 4.38
N PRO A 180 19.41 -10.00 4.81
CA PRO A 180 20.17 -9.09 5.66
C PRO A 180 20.48 -9.71 7.02
N LYS A 181 21.75 -9.67 7.43
CA LYS A 181 22.20 -10.26 8.72
C LYS A 181 21.59 -9.57 9.93
N ASP A 182 21.16 -8.32 9.78
CA ASP A 182 20.56 -7.49 10.82
C ASP A 182 19.04 -7.50 10.82
N ASN A 183 18.38 -8.39 10.07
CA ASN A 183 16.94 -8.59 10.22
C ASN A 183 16.61 -9.01 11.66
N PRO A 184 15.42 -8.64 12.18
CA PRO A 184 15.09 -8.91 13.56
C PRO A 184 15.06 -10.41 13.86
N LYS A 185 15.58 -10.76 15.04
CA LYS A 185 15.39 -12.07 15.65
C LYS A 185 14.34 -11.91 16.73
N PHE A 186 13.19 -12.52 16.55
CA PHE A 186 12.12 -12.37 17.52
C PHE A 186 12.34 -13.32 18.69
N GLY A 187 12.48 -12.79 19.87
CA GLY A 187 12.91 -13.50 21.06
C GLY A 187 12.18 -14.80 21.31
N GLY A 188 12.94 -15.86 21.62
CA GLY A 188 12.44 -17.13 22.11
C GLY A 188 11.99 -18.15 21.06
N LYS A 189 12.04 -17.86 19.74
CA LYS A 189 11.70 -18.83 18.69
C LYS A 189 12.87 -19.05 17.74
N SER A 190 13.39 -20.28 17.70
CA SER A 190 14.54 -20.67 16.87
C SER A 190 14.21 -20.83 15.37
N ASN A 191 12.95 -20.90 15.01
CA ASN A 191 12.46 -21.21 13.66
C ASN A 191 11.73 -20.04 12.98
N TRP A 192 12.05 -18.81 13.33
CA TRP A 192 11.59 -17.60 12.67
C TRP A 192 12.16 -17.48 11.24
N LEU A 193 11.32 -17.05 10.28
CA LEU A 193 11.78 -16.83 8.91
C LEU A 193 12.65 -15.56 8.85
N PRO A 194 13.89 -15.67 8.36
CA PRO A 194 14.88 -14.59 8.48
C PRO A 194 14.62 -13.40 7.58
N GLU A 195 13.71 -13.50 6.59
CA GLU A 195 13.29 -12.41 5.72
C GLU A 195 12.29 -11.46 6.39
N ILE A 196 11.64 -11.92 7.48
CA ILE A 196 10.59 -11.14 8.14
C ILE A 196 11.17 -9.93 8.87
N TYR A 197 10.64 -8.77 8.57
CA TYR A 197 10.98 -7.49 9.20
C TYR A 197 9.98 -7.06 10.26
N GLN A 198 8.68 -7.29 10.02
CA GLN A 198 7.57 -6.94 10.89
C GLN A 198 6.37 -7.87 10.63
N ILE A 199 5.57 -8.15 11.67
CA ILE A 199 4.40 -9.02 11.59
C ILE A 199 3.09 -8.31 11.97
N GLY A 200 1.99 -9.05 11.94
CA GLY A 200 0.69 -8.59 12.44
C GLY A 200 -0.07 -7.70 11.48
N ILE A 201 0.06 -7.92 10.18
CA ILE A 201 -0.52 -7.09 9.13
C ILE A 201 -1.55 -7.90 8.35
N ARG A 202 -2.68 -7.28 7.98
CA ARG A 202 -3.75 -7.98 7.26
C ARG A 202 -3.52 -8.02 5.75
N ASN A 203 -3.60 -6.87 5.12
CA ASN A 203 -3.49 -6.73 3.67
C ASN A 203 -2.92 -5.35 3.33
N PRO A 204 -1.60 -5.17 3.42
CA PRO A 204 -0.96 -3.89 3.15
C PRO A 204 -1.00 -3.61 1.65
N GLN A 205 -1.59 -2.48 1.28
CA GLN A 205 -1.83 -2.09 -0.12
C GLN A 205 -1.07 -0.82 -0.53
N GLY A 206 -0.29 -0.23 0.38
CA GLY A 206 0.67 0.83 0.13
C GLY A 206 1.95 0.57 0.91
N LEU A 207 3.09 0.86 0.29
CA LEU A 207 4.41 0.82 0.90
C LEU A 207 5.30 1.83 0.19
N THR A 208 5.94 2.73 0.94
CA THR A 208 6.77 3.78 0.35
C THR A 208 7.94 4.16 1.25
N LEU A 209 9.04 4.60 0.64
CA LEU A 209 10.15 5.26 1.34
C LEU A 209 9.87 6.76 1.42
N SER A 210 9.95 7.32 2.61
CA SER A 210 9.93 8.76 2.79
C SER A 210 11.29 9.38 2.42
N PRO A 211 11.33 10.33 1.49
CA PRO A 211 12.56 11.01 1.10
C PRO A 211 13.04 12.06 2.12
N PHE A 212 12.27 12.31 3.20
CA PHE A 212 12.56 13.31 4.22
C PHE A 212 13.19 12.71 5.48
N ASP A 213 12.64 11.61 5.99
CA ASP A 213 13.13 10.97 7.22
C ASP A 213 13.70 9.56 6.99
N GLY A 214 13.66 9.08 5.75
CA GLY A 214 14.19 7.77 5.36
C GLY A 214 13.44 6.58 5.96
N LYS A 215 12.23 6.76 6.47
CA LYS A 215 11.39 5.69 7.00
C LYS A 215 10.57 5.03 5.90
N ILE A 216 10.20 3.78 6.13
CA ILE A 216 9.24 3.07 5.29
C ILE A 216 7.86 3.21 5.93
N TYR A 217 6.91 3.75 5.17
CA TYR A 217 5.51 3.85 5.57
C TYR A 217 4.65 2.86 4.81
N LEU A 218 3.54 2.45 5.43
CA LEU A 218 2.59 1.51 4.84
C LEU A 218 1.15 1.89 5.14
N SER A 219 0.25 1.53 4.21
CA SER A 219 -1.20 1.52 4.41
C SER A 219 -1.71 0.08 4.44
N ASN A 220 -2.71 -0.20 5.24
CA ASN A 220 -3.26 -1.54 5.40
C ASN A 220 -4.78 -1.55 5.40
N HIS A 221 -5.37 -2.51 4.69
CA HIS A 221 -6.81 -2.76 4.73
C HIS A 221 -7.21 -3.49 6.02
N GLY A 222 -8.14 -2.90 6.77
CA GLY A 222 -8.96 -3.59 7.74
C GLY A 222 -10.06 -4.45 7.09
N ALA A 223 -11.15 -4.72 7.82
CA ALA A 223 -12.33 -5.41 7.29
C ALA A 223 -13.45 -4.41 6.95
N LYS A 224 -14.53 -4.32 7.76
CA LYS A 224 -15.56 -3.26 7.63
C LYS A 224 -15.13 -1.95 8.33
N GLY A 225 -13.83 -1.65 8.40
CA GLY A 225 -13.19 -0.57 9.10
C GLY A 225 -11.88 -1.05 9.70
N GLY A 226 -11.13 -0.10 10.28
CA GLY A 226 -9.81 -0.39 10.82
C GLY A 226 -8.71 -0.49 9.75
N ASP A 227 -8.92 0.14 8.59
CA ASP A 227 -7.82 0.49 7.70
C ASP A 227 -6.91 1.45 8.45
N TRP A 228 -5.61 1.38 8.21
CA TRP A 228 -4.68 2.24 8.92
C TRP A 228 -3.44 2.57 8.07
N PHE A 229 -2.78 3.65 8.47
CA PHE A 229 -1.48 4.12 7.99
C PHE A 229 -0.48 4.12 9.15
N GLY A 230 0.74 3.69 8.89
CA GLY A 230 1.79 3.62 9.90
C GLY A 230 3.18 3.39 9.33
N GLU A 231 4.17 3.26 10.21
CA GLU A 231 5.58 3.03 9.88
C GLU A 231 5.91 1.54 9.94
N ALA A 232 6.68 1.04 8.97
CA ALA A 232 7.28 -0.30 9.05
C ALA A 232 8.45 -0.27 10.04
N LYS A 233 8.31 -0.98 11.17
CA LYS A 233 9.26 -0.98 12.27
C LYS A 233 9.86 -2.35 12.50
N LYS A 234 11.19 -2.38 12.62
CA LYS A 234 11.97 -3.60 12.80
C LYS A 234 11.56 -4.37 14.05
N GLY A 235 11.15 -5.63 13.87
CA GLY A 235 10.80 -6.52 14.97
C GLY A 235 9.45 -6.28 15.64
N GLU A 236 8.65 -5.33 15.16
CA GLU A 236 7.37 -4.96 15.74
C GLU A 236 6.18 -5.74 15.16
N ASN A 237 4.99 -5.56 15.79
CA ASN A 237 3.77 -6.29 15.50
C ASN A 237 2.56 -5.36 15.52
N TYR A 238 1.85 -5.20 14.40
CA TYR A 238 0.61 -4.41 14.31
C TYR A 238 -0.65 -5.13 14.83
N GLY A 239 -0.51 -6.38 15.26
CA GLY A 239 -1.53 -7.09 16.03
C GLY A 239 -2.68 -7.70 15.25
N TRP A 240 -2.69 -7.73 13.93
CA TRP A 240 -3.72 -8.44 13.19
C TRP A 240 -3.62 -9.97 13.46
N LYS A 241 -4.68 -10.73 13.81
CA LYS A 241 -6.11 -10.41 13.94
C LYS A 241 -6.53 -10.28 15.44
N ILE A 242 -5.61 -9.89 16.31
CA ILE A 242 -5.88 -9.63 17.73
C ILE A 242 -6.52 -8.24 17.88
N LEU A 243 -6.00 -7.27 17.12
CA LEU A 243 -6.48 -5.89 17.09
C LEU A 243 -7.35 -5.63 15.86
N GLY A 244 -8.40 -4.84 16.04
CA GLY A 244 -9.32 -4.48 14.95
C GLY A 244 -9.25 -3.02 14.51
N TRP A 245 -8.49 -2.16 15.20
CA TRP A 245 -8.42 -0.71 14.94
C TRP A 245 -9.82 -0.04 14.87
N GLY A 246 -10.77 -0.53 15.67
CA GLY A 246 -12.18 -0.11 15.66
C GLY A 246 -13.03 -0.74 14.55
N GLY A 247 -12.42 -1.56 13.69
CA GLY A 247 -13.14 -2.26 12.63
C GLY A 247 -13.93 -3.48 13.11
N LYS A 248 -14.91 -3.86 12.29
CA LYS A 248 -15.77 -5.04 12.51
C LYS A 248 -15.49 -6.09 11.44
N ASN A 249 -15.77 -7.34 11.76
CA ASN A 249 -15.85 -8.43 10.78
C ASN A 249 -16.99 -8.20 9.78
N TYR A 250 -16.99 -8.91 8.68
CA TYR A 250 -18.08 -8.85 7.70
C TYR A 250 -19.42 -9.33 8.27
N SER A 251 -19.38 -10.18 9.31
CA SER A 251 -20.55 -10.58 10.10
C SER A 251 -21.11 -9.47 11.01
N GLY A 252 -20.40 -8.34 11.17
CA GLY A 252 -20.79 -7.21 12.02
C GLY A 252 -20.20 -7.21 13.44
N PHE A 253 -19.64 -8.32 13.90
CA PHE A 253 -19.00 -8.40 15.22
C PHE A 253 -17.64 -7.69 15.26
N PRO A 254 -17.25 -7.07 16.38
CA PRO A 254 -15.90 -6.52 16.58
C PRO A 254 -14.82 -7.58 16.33
N ILE A 255 -13.67 -7.14 15.79
CA ILE A 255 -12.51 -8.03 15.57
C ILE A 255 -11.73 -8.22 16.86
N GLY A 256 -11.63 -7.15 17.65
CA GLY A 256 -10.87 -7.07 18.90
C GLY A 256 -10.79 -5.61 19.35
N PRO A 257 -9.98 -5.30 20.36
CA PRO A 257 -9.80 -3.93 20.80
C PRO A 257 -9.22 -3.07 19.66
N LYS A 258 -9.45 -1.75 19.78
CA LYS A 258 -8.89 -0.77 18.84
C LYS A 258 -7.35 -0.83 18.85
N TRP A 259 -6.77 -0.81 20.03
CA TRP A 259 -5.34 -0.96 20.27
C TRP A 259 -5.11 -1.42 21.72
N LYS A 260 -3.95 -1.97 22.01
CA LYS A 260 -3.48 -2.26 23.40
C LYS A 260 -1.94 -2.24 23.46
N PRO A 261 -1.34 -2.02 24.65
CA PRO A 261 0.10 -2.10 24.85
C PRO A 261 0.70 -3.44 24.36
N GLY A 262 1.96 -3.39 23.90
CA GLY A 262 2.66 -4.53 23.33
C GLY A 262 2.50 -4.68 21.81
N PHE A 263 1.74 -3.80 21.15
CA PHE A 263 1.60 -3.76 19.72
C PHE A 263 1.96 -2.39 19.13
N THR A 264 2.42 -2.36 17.89
CA THR A 264 2.71 -1.13 17.15
C THR A 264 1.45 -0.29 17.03
N LYS A 265 1.54 1.01 17.30
CA LYS A 265 0.42 1.94 17.13
C LYS A 265 0.41 2.51 15.73
N ALA A 266 -0.74 2.47 15.06
CA ALA A 266 -0.94 3.17 13.80
C ALA A 266 -0.90 4.69 13.99
N ILE A 267 -0.43 5.39 12.98
CA ILE A 267 -0.38 6.87 12.93
C ILE A 267 -1.79 7.41 12.66
N GLN A 268 -2.50 6.83 11.68
CA GLN A 268 -3.88 7.15 11.35
C GLN A 268 -4.67 5.87 11.09
N TYR A 269 -5.98 5.87 11.32
CA TYR A 269 -6.86 4.74 11.00
C TYR A 269 -8.26 5.23 10.64
N TRP A 270 -8.98 4.44 9.84
CA TRP A 270 -10.29 4.79 9.32
C TRP A 270 -11.38 3.77 9.69
N VAL A 271 -12.50 4.30 10.20
CA VAL A 271 -13.74 3.57 10.47
C VAL A 271 -14.88 4.48 10.04
N PRO A 272 -15.65 4.08 9.03
CA PRO A 272 -15.60 2.84 8.23
C PRO A 272 -14.37 2.72 7.36
N SER A 273 -14.14 1.53 6.77
CA SER A 273 -13.05 1.29 5.82
C SER A 273 -13.20 2.17 4.58
N ILE A 274 -12.10 2.81 4.20
CA ILE A 274 -11.94 3.54 2.93
C ILE A 274 -11.34 2.65 1.83
N ALA A 275 -10.83 1.47 2.20
CA ALA A 275 -9.96 0.60 1.42
C ALA A 275 -8.71 1.36 0.93
N ALA A 276 -7.91 1.87 1.92
CA ALA A 276 -6.67 2.58 1.67
C ALA A 276 -5.74 1.76 0.77
N SER A 277 -5.30 2.31 -0.35
CA SER A 277 -4.47 1.62 -1.34
C SER A 277 -3.03 2.16 -1.35
N ALA A 278 -2.52 2.64 -2.46
CA ALA A 278 -1.15 3.14 -2.53
C ALA A 278 -0.94 4.39 -1.68
N ILE A 279 0.31 4.60 -1.33
CA ILE A 279 0.78 5.77 -0.60
C ILE A 279 2.08 6.29 -1.21
N THR A 280 2.26 7.59 -1.15
CA THR A 280 3.56 8.24 -1.38
C THR A 280 3.76 9.35 -0.36
N ILE A 281 5.02 9.64 0.00
CA ILE A 281 5.36 10.87 0.73
C ILE A 281 5.77 11.88 -0.33
N TYR A 282 4.93 12.89 -0.51
CA TYR A 282 5.10 13.82 -1.60
C TYR A 282 6.41 14.60 -1.48
N LYS A 283 7.13 14.69 -2.58
CA LYS A 283 8.29 15.55 -2.77
C LYS A 283 8.27 16.07 -4.21
N GLY A 284 8.00 17.36 -4.38
CA GLY A 284 7.89 17.96 -5.70
C GLY A 284 7.79 19.47 -5.63
N ASP A 285 7.79 20.10 -6.81
CA ASP A 285 7.75 21.55 -6.96
C ASP A 285 6.36 22.07 -7.32
N GLU A 286 5.44 21.20 -7.77
CA GLU A 286 4.11 21.60 -8.23
C GLU A 286 3.19 21.95 -7.06
N PHE A 287 3.24 21.16 -5.97
CA PHE A 287 2.48 21.39 -4.73
C PHE A 287 3.46 21.51 -3.55
N LYS A 288 4.18 22.61 -3.48
CA LYS A 288 5.27 22.79 -2.50
C LYS A 288 4.82 22.63 -1.05
N GLU A 289 3.60 23.04 -0.74
CA GLU A 289 2.99 22.91 0.59
C GLU A 289 2.66 21.45 0.97
N TRP A 290 2.68 20.52 0.01
CA TRP A 290 2.48 19.09 0.28
C TRP A 290 3.78 18.34 0.59
N ASN A 291 4.92 19.00 0.44
CA ASN A 291 6.22 18.36 0.70
C ASN A 291 6.30 17.79 2.12
N GLY A 292 6.64 16.50 2.21
CA GLY A 292 6.73 15.76 3.47
C GLY A 292 5.40 15.18 3.96
N HIS A 293 4.27 15.46 3.28
CA HIS A 293 2.96 14.91 3.63
C HIS A 293 2.71 13.58 2.91
N ALA A 294 1.94 12.70 3.55
CA ALA A 294 1.54 11.44 2.92
C ALA A 294 0.30 11.66 2.04
N LEU A 295 0.39 11.23 0.79
CA LEU A 295 -0.75 11.11 -0.11
C LEU A 295 -1.22 9.66 -0.11
N ILE A 296 -2.50 9.44 0.20
CA ILE A 296 -3.09 8.11 0.33
C ILE A 296 -4.27 8.00 -0.62
N THR A 297 -4.20 7.02 -1.51
CA THR A 297 -5.31 6.69 -2.40
C THR A 297 -6.27 5.70 -1.76
N SER A 298 -7.52 5.67 -2.21
CA SER A 298 -8.50 4.72 -1.72
C SER A 298 -9.35 4.11 -2.83
N LEU A 299 -9.74 2.84 -2.60
CA LEU A 299 -10.53 2.08 -3.57
C LEU A 299 -12.03 2.14 -3.31
N LYS A 300 -12.44 2.23 -2.04
CA LYS A 300 -13.85 2.16 -1.67
C LYS A 300 -14.52 3.52 -1.72
N ASP A 301 -13.94 4.52 -1.11
CA ASP A 301 -14.48 5.89 -1.12
C ASP A 301 -13.88 6.76 -2.23
N GLN A 302 -13.06 6.15 -3.13
CA GLN A 302 -12.58 6.75 -4.38
C GLN A 302 -11.95 8.12 -4.17
N SER A 303 -11.13 8.26 -3.12
CA SER A 303 -10.53 9.53 -2.70
C SER A 303 -9.02 9.54 -2.77
N LEU A 304 -8.45 10.73 -2.96
CA LEU A 304 -7.07 11.07 -2.61
C LEU A 304 -7.12 11.86 -1.31
N ARG A 305 -6.30 11.43 -0.35
CA ARG A 305 -6.18 12.03 0.99
C ARG A 305 -4.76 12.47 1.23
N LYS A 306 -4.61 13.65 1.82
CA LYS A 306 -3.34 14.17 2.31
C LYS A 306 -3.33 14.08 3.84
N LEU A 307 -2.26 13.51 4.40
CA LEU A 307 -2.00 13.49 5.83
C LEU A 307 -0.79 14.36 6.14
N GLU A 308 -0.96 15.34 7.02
CA GLU A 308 0.14 16.16 7.51
C GLU A 308 0.93 15.37 8.55
N LEU A 309 2.21 15.09 8.27
CA LEU A 309 3.07 14.27 9.13
C LEU A 309 3.96 15.07 10.08
N ASN A 310 3.75 16.38 10.21
CA ASN A 310 4.53 17.25 11.08
C ASN A 310 4.38 16.89 12.56
N ASP A 311 3.20 16.42 12.95
CA ASP A 311 2.90 15.90 14.29
C ASP A 311 2.19 14.54 14.16
N LEU A 312 2.94 13.46 14.39
CA LEU A 312 2.41 12.09 14.30
C LEU A 312 1.45 11.72 15.45
N THR A 313 1.32 12.58 16.47
CA THR A 313 0.36 12.38 17.57
C THR A 313 -1.01 12.99 17.26
N ASN A 314 -1.04 13.97 16.35
CA ASN A 314 -2.26 14.67 15.93
C ASN A 314 -2.24 14.95 14.42
N VAL A 315 -2.30 13.89 13.63
CA VAL A 315 -2.28 13.96 12.17
C VAL A 315 -3.54 14.64 11.65
N LYS A 316 -3.38 15.72 10.90
CA LYS A 316 -4.47 16.35 10.16
C LYS A 316 -4.65 15.64 8.83
N GLU A 317 -5.91 15.43 8.47
CA GLU A 317 -6.31 14.79 7.22
C GLU A 317 -7.14 15.76 6.38
N GLU A 318 -6.80 15.84 5.10
CA GLU A 318 -7.54 16.57 4.08
C GLU A 318 -7.93 15.61 2.95
N ILE A 319 -9.18 15.67 2.50
CA ILE A 319 -9.64 14.98 1.30
C ILE A 319 -9.45 15.94 0.13
N ILE A 320 -8.46 15.65 -0.72
CA ILE A 320 -8.12 16.49 -1.87
C ILE A 320 -9.24 16.40 -2.92
N PHE A 321 -9.69 15.19 -3.24
CA PHE A 321 -10.87 14.92 -4.06
C PHE A 321 -11.48 13.56 -3.71
N LYS A 322 -12.74 13.38 -4.09
CA LYS A 322 -13.50 12.17 -3.83
C LYS A 322 -14.58 11.97 -4.89
N ASP A 323 -14.78 10.70 -5.33
CA ASP A 323 -15.79 10.26 -6.29
C ASP A 323 -15.70 10.89 -7.70
N GLU A 324 -14.55 11.52 -8.04
CA GLU A 324 -14.35 12.24 -9.31
C GLU A 324 -13.73 11.36 -10.41
N ILE A 325 -12.77 10.51 -10.07
CA ILE A 325 -12.00 9.72 -11.06
C ILE A 325 -12.09 8.21 -10.82
N GLY A 326 -12.93 7.76 -9.89
CA GLY A 326 -13.16 6.36 -9.60
C GLY A 326 -12.18 5.76 -8.58
N ARG A 327 -11.99 4.44 -8.64
CA ARG A 327 -11.17 3.68 -7.67
C ARG A 327 -9.69 3.93 -7.91
N LEU A 328 -9.01 4.54 -6.97
CA LEU A 328 -7.58 4.85 -7.04
C LEU A 328 -6.76 3.67 -6.53
N ARG A 329 -5.96 3.07 -7.41
CA ARG A 329 -5.15 1.90 -7.07
C ARG A 329 -3.72 2.26 -6.73
N ASP A 330 -3.11 3.16 -7.50
CA ASP A 330 -1.69 3.50 -7.41
C ASP A 330 -1.47 5.01 -7.45
N ILE A 331 -0.31 5.45 -6.97
CA ILE A 331 0.17 6.83 -7.00
C ILE A 331 1.70 6.82 -7.06
N GLN A 332 2.26 7.64 -7.95
CA GLN A 332 3.69 7.81 -8.13
C GLN A 332 4.09 9.28 -7.96
#